data_17853921d88064a53f6d2e8e60df13dc
#
_entry.id   17853921d88064a53f6d2e8e60df13dc
#
_cell.length_a   1.000
_cell.length_b   1.000
_cell.length_c   1.000
_cell.angle_alpha   90.00
_cell.angle_beta   90.00
_cell.angle_gamma   90.00
#
_symmetry.space_group_name_H-M   'P 1'
#
loop_
_entity.id
_entity.type
_entity.pdbx_description
1 polymer ?
#
loop_
_entity_poly.entity_id
_entity_poly.type
_entity_poly.pdbx_seq_one_letter_code
_entity_poly.pdbx_strand_id
1 'polypeptide(L)'
;MRRFELLTLGTGAALPARGRYPTAQLLNVHDALYLIDCGEGTQERLREQGVNFLRIERIFISHLHGDHYLGLQGLISSMHLMGRRTPLVIHAPQPLKGIIDIQLHASGTYLRYPLQVQVNPDRSGDPVHTDDRVQVTALALKHRVPTTGFLFRERPASRGLRHDRVAVIPHYLRDKVKQGADLTLADGTVLPNEELTLPPPLPRAYAYCSDTAYAPELVPQLQGVDLLYHEATFTEQLAGRARETLHSTAAQAATIAREAGAGRLLLGHFSSRYKSEQPLLQEAQAIFPRTEAAREGHRYTIVERTHVENF
;
A
#
# COMPACT_ATOMS: atom_id res chain seq x y z
N MET A 1 -11.19 14.43 -7.70
CA MET A 1 -10.40 13.16 -7.73
C MET A 1 -10.70 12.39 -6.45
N ARG A 2 -10.94 11.06 -6.51
CA ARG A 2 -11.16 10.24 -5.32
C ARG A 2 -9.85 10.13 -4.53
N ARG A 3 -9.94 10.04 -3.19
CA ARG A 3 -8.78 9.98 -2.31
C ARG A 3 -7.98 8.69 -2.56
N PHE A 4 -6.68 8.82 -2.79
CA PHE A 4 -5.71 7.75 -2.72
C PHE A 4 -4.47 8.32 -2.03
N GLU A 5 -4.28 7.97 -0.76
CA GLU A 5 -3.36 8.65 0.14
C GLU A 5 -2.70 7.64 1.07
N LEU A 6 -1.41 7.78 1.25
CA LEU A 6 -0.60 7.03 2.20
C LEU A 6 -0.29 7.92 3.41
N LEU A 7 -0.58 7.45 4.61
CA LEU A 7 -0.11 8.02 5.88
C LEU A 7 0.96 7.08 6.46
N THR A 8 2.17 7.58 6.65
CA THR A 8 3.23 6.84 7.34
C THR A 8 3.11 7.01 8.85
N LEU A 9 3.04 5.90 9.58
CA LEU A 9 2.87 5.85 11.03
C LEU A 9 4.18 5.52 11.73
N GLY A 10 4.99 4.66 11.12
CA GLY A 10 6.32 4.26 11.58
C GLY A 10 7.26 4.01 10.42
N THR A 11 8.52 4.40 10.58
CA THR A 11 9.56 4.36 9.53
C THR A 11 10.87 3.72 10.00
N GLY A 12 10.95 3.30 11.28
CA GLY A 12 12.13 2.72 11.89
C GLY A 12 12.22 1.21 11.66
N ALA A 13 13.46 0.72 11.57
CA ALA A 13 13.80 -0.70 11.47
C ALA A 13 14.11 -1.30 12.85
N ALA A 14 13.70 -2.52 13.09
CA ALA A 14 14.03 -3.43 14.20
C ALA A 14 13.49 -3.00 15.58
N LEU A 15 13.60 -1.75 15.98
CA LEU A 15 13.17 -1.30 17.33
C LEU A 15 12.79 0.17 17.33
N PRO A 16 11.94 0.61 18.29
CA PRO A 16 11.68 2.03 18.49
C PRO A 16 12.99 2.73 18.89
N ALA A 17 13.45 3.64 18.08
CA ALA A 17 14.69 4.36 18.34
C ALA A 17 14.71 5.73 17.69
N ARG A 18 15.39 6.69 18.32
CA ARG A 18 15.62 8.05 17.79
C ARG A 18 14.32 8.79 17.42
N GLY A 19 13.25 8.54 18.19
CA GLY A 19 11.93 9.15 17.95
C GLY A 19 11.18 8.55 16.75
N ARG A 20 11.66 7.44 16.16
CA ARG A 20 10.94 6.68 15.12
C ARG A 20 10.24 5.49 15.72
N TYR A 21 9.05 5.23 15.25
CA TYR A 21 8.26 4.05 15.55
C TYR A 21 8.56 2.92 14.57
N PRO A 22 8.38 1.65 14.97
CA PRO A 22 8.43 0.49 14.08
C PRO A 22 7.45 0.61 12.92
N THR A 23 7.68 -0.19 11.89
CA THR A 23 7.02 -0.10 10.60
C THR A 23 5.51 -0.20 10.69
N ALA A 24 4.82 0.83 10.21
CA ALA A 24 3.37 0.83 10.01
C ALA A 24 2.95 1.94 9.03
N GLN A 25 1.97 1.65 8.19
CA GLN A 25 1.42 2.59 7.22
C GLN A 25 -0.10 2.44 7.12
N LEU A 26 -0.80 3.53 6.86
CA LEU A 26 -2.23 3.50 6.58
C LEU A 26 -2.49 4.03 5.17
N LEU A 27 -3.04 3.17 4.32
CA LEU A 27 -3.45 3.52 2.97
C LEU A 27 -4.96 3.80 2.95
N ASN A 28 -5.34 4.95 2.39
CA ASN A 28 -6.72 5.31 2.15
C ASN A 28 -7.00 5.24 0.65
N VAL A 29 -7.86 4.30 0.23
CA VAL A 29 -8.32 4.18 -1.16
C VAL A 29 -9.81 4.43 -1.19
N HIS A 30 -10.24 5.58 -1.73
CA HIS A 30 -11.65 5.95 -1.84
C HIS A 30 -12.41 5.82 -0.50
N ASP A 31 -11.78 6.30 0.59
CA ASP A 31 -12.26 6.24 1.97
C ASP A 31 -12.32 4.85 2.64
N ALA A 32 -11.87 3.80 1.96
CA ALA A 32 -11.50 2.53 2.60
C ALA A 32 -10.11 2.63 3.21
N LEU A 33 -9.96 2.12 4.43
CA LEU A 33 -8.72 2.18 5.19
C LEU A 33 -8.07 0.79 5.25
N TYR A 34 -6.83 0.72 4.78
CA TYR A 34 -5.99 -0.46 4.79
C TYR A 34 -4.73 -0.19 5.61
N LEU A 35 -4.52 -0.97 6.68
CA LEU A 35 -3.28 -0.89 7.46
C LEU A 35 -2.25 -1.85 6.87
N ILE A 36 -1.02 -1.39 6.68
CA ILE A 36 0.09 -2.17 6.15
C ILE A 36 1.17 -2.20 7.23
N ASP A 37 1.46 -3.39 7.73
CA ASP A 37 2.19 -3.65 8.95
C ASP A 37 1.61 -2.95 10.18
N CYS A 38 1.97 -3.45 11.36
CA CYS A 38 1.45 -2.98 12.62
C CYS A 38 2.51 -3.18 13.71
N GLY A 39 3.62 -2.47 13.60
CA GLY A 39 4.68 -2.49 14.59
C GLY A 39 4.22 -1.89 15.93
N GLU A 40 5.06 -1.99 16.94
CA GLU A 40 4.79 -1.45 18.27
C GLU A 40 4.47 0.06 18.21
N GLY A 41 3.48 0.52 18.98
CA GLY A 41 3.05 1.93 18.98
C GLY A 41 2.08 2.33 17.87
N THR A 42 1.80 1.47 16.87
CA THR A 42 0.89 1.81 15.75
C THR A 42 -0.46 2.34 16.21
N GLN A 43 -1.04 1.76 17.26
CA GLN A 43 -2.32 2.20 17.81
C GLN A 43 -2.26 3.65 18.33
N GLU A 44 -1.20 4.00 19.01
CA GLU A 44 -0.97 5.38 19.52
C GLU A 44 -0.84 6.34 18.34
N ARG A 45 -0.01 5.99 17.35
CA ARG A 45 0.19 6.79 16.14
C ARG A 45 -1.11 7.02 15.36
N LEU A 46 -1.96 6.01 15.22
CA LEU A 46 -3.29 6.16 14.58
C LEU A 46 -4.14 7.19 15.33
N ARG A 47 -4.14 7.15 16.67
CA ARG A 47 -4.90 8.11 17.50
C ARG A 47 -4.36 9.53 17.39
N GLU A 48 -3.05 9.72 17.46
CA GLU A 48 -2.39 11.02 17.30
C GLU A 48 -2.70 11.66 15.93
N GLN A 49 -2.84 10.83 14.89
CA GLN A 49 -3.20 11.29 13.55
C GLN A 49 -4.72 11.48 13.35
N GLY A 50 -5.52 11.37 14.41
CA GLY A 50 -6.97 11.51 14.36
C GLY A 50 -7.68 10.43 13.55
N VAL A 51 -7.05 9.27 13.36
CA VAL A 51 -7.62 8.16 12.60
C VAL A 51 -8.59 7.38 13.47
N ASN A 52 -9.83 7.25 13.01
CA ASN A 52 -10.75 6.27 13.60
C ASN A 52 -10.37 4.86 13.12
N PHE A 53 -9.55 4.16 13.89
CA PHE A 53 -9.06 2.84 13.56
C PHE A 53 -10.15 1.76 13.52
N LEU A 54 -11.35 2.01 14.07
CA LEU A 54 -12.50 1.12 13.90
C LEU A 54 -12.97 1.02 12.44
N ARG A 55 -12.57 1.98 11.60
CA ARG A 55 -12.86 1.99 10.16
C ARG A 55 -11.85 1.22 9.32
N ILE A 56 -10.76 0.72 9.89
CA ILE A 56 -9.81 -0.12 9.16
C ILE A 56 -10.52 -1.38 8.70
N GLU A 57 -10.59 -1.59 7.38
CA GLU A 57 -11.29 -2.73 6.79
C GLU A 57 -10.41 -3.97 6.75
N ARG A 58 -9.11 -3.78 6.44
CA ARG A 58 -8.11 -4.86 6.32
C ARG A 58 -6.76 -4.45 6.88
N ILE A 59 -6.01 -5.46 7.31
CA ILE A 59 -4.62 -5.30 7.75
C ILE A 59 -3.78 -6.27 6.91
N PHE A 60 -2.66 -5.77 6.38
CA PHE A 60 -1.70 -6.54 5.59
C PHE A 60 -0.39 -6.61 6.36
N ILE A 61 -0.01 -7.79 6.82
CA ILE A 61 1.26 -8.02 7.54
C ILE A 61 2.24 -8.66 6.57
N SER A 62 3.35 -7.99 6.34
CA SER A 62 4.38 -8.43 5.41
C SER A 62 5.09 -9.69 5.90
N HIS A 63 5.52 -9.71 7.15
CA HIS A 63 6.20 -10.84 7.79
C HIS A 63 6.12 -10.74 9.33
N LEU A 64 6.69 -11.72 10.03
CA LEU A 64 6.53 -11.85 11.48
C LEU A 64 7.79 -11.47 12.29
N HIS A 65 8.61 -10.53 11.81
CA HIS A 65 9.53 -9.83 12.71
C HIS A 65 8.76 -8.83 13.59
N GLY A 66 9.21 -8.65 14.83
CA GLY A 66 8.45 -7.93 15.85
C GLY A 66 8.08 -6.50 15.46
N ASP A 67 8.97 -5.80 14.78
CA ASP A 67 8.78 -4.43 14.31
C ASP A 67 7.72 -4.28 13.19
N HIS A 68 7.13 -5.38 12.71
CA HIS A 68 6.07 -5.39 11.69
C HIS A 68 4.70 -5.83 12.22
N TYR A 69 4.60 -6.48 13.42
CA TYR A 69 3.30 -6.98 13.86
C TYR A 69 3.03 -6.92 15.38
N LEU A 70 4.01 -6.59 16.26
CA LEU A 70 3.78 -6.66 17.71
C LEU A 70 2.74 -5.65 18.23
N GLY A 71 2.45 -4.58 17.49
CA GLY A 71 1.35 -3.66 17.80
C GLY A 71 -0.05 -4.22 17.51
N LEU A 72 -0.14 -5.29 16.73
CA LEU A 72 -1.40 -5.83 16.23
C LEU A 72 -2.31 -6.36 17.34
N GLN A 73 -1.76 -7.04 18.35
CA GLN A 73 -2.53 -7.59 19.47
C GLN A 73 -3.22 -6.48 20.28
N GLY A 74 -2.48 -5.38 20.54
CA GLY A 74 -3.03 -4.21 21.20
C GLY A 74 -4.15 -3.55 20.38
N LEU A 75 -3.96 -3.44 19.07
CA LEU A 75 -4.96 -2.86 18.16
C LEU A 75 -6.25 -3.73 18.12
N ILE A 76 -6.14 -5.06 17.99
CA ILE A 76 -7.26 -6.00 18.01
C ILE A 76 -8.05 -5.86 19.32
N SER A 77 -7.34 -5.85 20.45
CA SER A 77 -7.95 -5.70 21.78
C SER A 77 -8.67 -4.36 21.93
N SER A 78 -8.07 -3.27 21.45
CA SER A 78 -8.70 -1.94 21.51
C SER A 78 -9.92 -1.83 20.60
N MET A 79 -9.88 -2.42 19.41
CA MET A 79 -11.07 -2.52 18.54
C MET A 79 -12.22 -3.25 19.23
N HIS A 80 -11.92 -4.33 19.97
CA HIS A 80 -12.92 -5.06 20.77
C HIS A 80 -13.51 -4.18 21.89
N LEU A 81 -12.65 -3.54 22.70
CA LEU A 81 -13.06 -2.69 23.82
C LEU A 81 -13.89 -1.48 23.35
N MET A 82 -13.53 -0.88 22.25
CA MET A 82 -14.23 0.26 21.65
C MET A 82 -15.48 -0.13 20.86
N GLY A 83 -15.88 -1.42 20.89
CA GLY A 83 -17.16 -1.88 20.39
C GLY A 83 -17.26 -2.10 18.89
N ARG A 84 -16.14 -2.39 18.21
CA ARG A 84 -16.20 -2.82 16.79
C ARG A 84 -17.18 -3.98 16.62
N ARG A 85 -17.96 -3.96 15.55
CA ARG A 85 -18.91 -5.01 15.13
C ARG A 85 -18.67 -5.50 13.71
N THR A 86 -18.04 -4.64 12.88
CA THR A 86 -17.75 -5.00 11.49
C THR A 86 -16.61 -6.01 11.40
N PRO A 87 -16.63 -6.93 10.44
CA PRO A 87 -15.54 -7.88 10.23
C PRO A 87 -14.17 -7.18 10.07
N LEU A 88 -13.12 -7.83 10.55
CA LEU A 88 -11.73 -7.46 10.27
C LEU A 88 -11.04 -8.64 9.59
N VAL A 89 -10.43 -8.37 8.44
CA VAL A 89 -9.62 -9.37 7.72
C VAL A 89 -8.16 -8.99 7.83
N ILE A 90 -7.32 -9.95 8.20
CA ILE A 90 -5.86 -9.79 8.28
C ILE A 90 -5.24 -10.72 7.24
N HIS A 91 -4.49 -10.15 6.30
CA HIS A 91 -3.65 -10.89 5.36
C HIS A 91 -2.25 -10.99 5.97
N ALA A 92 -1.72 -12.20 6.16
CA ALA A 92 -0.47 -12.39 6.91
C ALA A 92 0.18 -13.75 6.60
N PRO A 93 1.45 -13.95 7.00
CA PRO A 93 2.04 -15.28 7.01
C PRO A 93 1.26 -16.26 7.91
N GLN A 94 1.22 -17.52 7.52
CA GLN A 94 0.43 -18.59 8.14
C GLN A 94 0.52 -18.67 9.68
N PRO A 95 1.68 -18.52 10.35
CA PRO A 95 1.75 -18.67 11.82
C PRO A 95 0.98 -17.61 12.61
N LEU A 96 0.64 -16.45 12.02
CA LEU A 96 0.00 -15.34 12.76
C LEU A 96 -1.33 -15.72 13.37
N LYS A 97 -2.12 -16.54 12.68
CA LYS A 97 -3.41 -16.99 13.21
C LYS A 97 -3.25 -17.69 14.57
N GLY A 98 -2.32 -18.62 14.68
CA GLY A 98 -2.04 -19.33 15.93
C GLY A 98 -1.60 -18.41 17.06
N ILE A 99 -0.78 -17.38 16.74
CA ILE A 99 -0.34 -16.38 17.73
C ILE A 99 -1.52 -15.59 18.27
N ILE A 100 -2.43 -15.14 17.40
CA ILE A 100 -3.63 -14.41 17.79
C ILE A 100 -4.56 -15.31 18.63
N ASP A 101 -4.80 -16.53 18.20
CA ASP A 101 -5.69 -17.50 18.90
C ASP A 101 -5.17 -17.78 20.31
N ILE A 102 -3.86 -18.02 20.49
CA ILE A 102 -3.24 -18.24 21.81
C ILE A 102 -3.44 -17.01 22.70
N GLN A 103 -3.19 -15.81 22.19
CA GLN A 103 -3.34 -14.57 22.95
C GLN A 103 -4.79 -14.35 23.40
N LEU A 104 -5.76 -14.52 22.51
CA LEU A 104 -7.18 -14.36 22.81
C LEU A 104 -7.65 -15.40 23.82
N HIS A 105 -7.21 -16.65 23.69
CA HIS A 105 -7.50 -17.73 24.64
C HIS A 105 -6.90 -17.43 26.02
N ALA A 106 -5.63 -17.09 26.10
CA ALA A 106 -4.92 -16.81 27.35
C ALA A 106 -5.52 -15.62 28.12
N SER A 107 -6.04 -14.61 27.39
CA SER A 107 -6.71 -13.44 28.00
C SER A 107 -8.22 -13.64 28.24
N GLY A 108 -8.79 -14.79 27.90
CA GLY A 108 -10.24 -15.04 27.99
C GLY A 108 -11.07 -14.07 27.14
N THR A 109 -10.49 -13.54 26.03
CA THR A 109 -11.14 -12.53 25.21
C THR A 109 -11.98 -13.16 24.11
N TYR A 110 -13.28 -12.88 24.12
CA TYR A 110 -14.21 -13.23 23.05
C TYR A 110 -14.54 -11.97 22.25
N LEU A 111 -13.97 -11.87 21.03
CA LEU A 111 -14.13 -10.68 20.19
C LEU A 111 -15.61 -10.44 19.84
N ARG A 112 -16.01 -9.16 19.87
CA ARG A 112 -17.37 -8.72 19.51
C ARG A 112 -17.58 -8.59 18.01
N TYR A 113 -16.55 -8.89 17.21
CA TYR A 113 -16.56 -8.81 15.74
C TYR A 113 -15.88 -10.03 15.13
N PRO A 114 -16.27 -10.42 13.91
CA PRO A 114 -15.58 -11.48 13.19
C PRO A 114 -14.15 -11.07 12.86
N LEU A 115 -13.18 -11.90 13.24
CA LEU A 115 -11.78 -11.79 12.87
C LEU A 115 -11.41 -12.94 11.96
N GLN A 116 -10.86 -12.63 10.79
CA GLN A 116 -10.40 -13.62 9.82
C GLN A 116 -8.93 -13.38 9.51
N VAL A 117 -8.11 -14.42 9.51
CA VAL A 117 -6.73 -14.39 9.05
C VAL A 117 -6.63 -15.19 7.76
N GLN A 118 -6.20 -14.53 6.70
CA GLN A 118 -5.96 -15.10 5.38
C GLN A 118 -4.46 -15.17 5.13
N VAL A 119 -4.00 -16.31 4.60
CA VAL A 119 -2.56 -16.52 4.36
C VAL A 119 -2.14 -15.76 3.11
N ASN A 120 -1.02 -15.03 3.21
CA ASN A 120 -0.42 -14.37 2.05
C ASN A 120 0.05 -15.40 1.02
N PRO A 121 -0.13 -15.15 -0.28
CA PRO A 121 0.47 -15.98 -1.32
C PRO A 121 2.00 -15.82 -1.35
N ASP A 122 2.67 -16.89 -1.80
CA ASP A 122 4.14 -16.93 -1.88
C ASP A 122 4.71 -16.41 -3.22
N ARG A 123 3.84 -16.19 -4.22
CA ARG A 123 4.27 -15.83 -5.58
C ARG A 123 3.92 -14.38 -5.91
N SER A 124 4.87 -13.69 -6.53
CA SER A 124 4.59 -12.33 -7.06
C SER A 124 3.50 -12.38 -8.13
N GLY A 125 2.57 -11.43 -8.03
CA GLY A 125 1.43 -11.31 -8.95
C GLY A 125 0.17 -12.04 -8.49
N ASP A 126 0.27 -12.99 -7.56
CA ASP A 126 -0.91 -13.68 -7.03
C ASP A 126 -1.83 -12.70 -6.28
N PRO A 127 -3.16 -12.86 -6.40
CA PRO A 127 -4.11 -11.98 -5.74
C PRO A 127 -4.13 -12.19 -4.23
N VAL A 128 -4.00 -11.11 -3.47
CA VAL A 128 -4.18 -11.08 -2.01
C VAL A 128 -5.61 -10.64 -1.68
N HIS A 129 -6.09 -9.58 -2.34
CA HIS A 129 -7.43 -9.05 -2.15
C HIS A 129 -7.91 -8.33 -3.41
N THR A 130 -9.22 -8.39 -3.66
CA THR A 130 -9.86 -7.61 -4.72
C THR A 130 -11.26 -7.18 -4.25
N ASP A 131 -11.57 -5.89 -4.41
CA ASP A 131 -12.92 -5.34 -4.24
C ASP A 131 -13.26 -4.38 -5.41
N ASP A 132 -14.27 -3.54 -5.25
CA ASP A 132 -14.70 -2.56 -6.26
C ASP A 132 -13.76 -1.35 -6.38
N ARG A 133 -12.85 -1.14 -5.42
CA ARG A 133 -11.95 0.02 -5.32
C ARG A 133 -10.52 -0.34 -5.70
N VAL A 134 -10.04 -1.50 -5.25
CA VAL A 134 -8.62 -1.86 -5.36
C VAL A 134 -8.43 -3.35 -5.62
N GLN A 135 -7.39 -3.66 -6.37
CA GLN A 135 -6.80 -4.99 -6.44
C GLN A 135 -5.45 -4.95 -5.74
N VAL A 136 -5.23 -5.90 -4.83
CA VAL A 136 -3.96 -6.07 -4.11
C VAL A 136 -3.34 -7.38 -4.56
N THR A 137 -2.10 -7.31 -5.05
CA THR A 137 -1.31 -8.48 -5.44
C THR A 137 -0.05 -8.60 -4.58
N ALA A 138 0.40 -9.83 -4.37
CA ALA A 138 1.61 -10.11 -3.63
C ALA A 138 2.87 -9.75 -4.44
N LEU A 139 3.90 -9.32 -3.73
CA LEU A 139 5.27 -9.19 -4.21
C LEU A 139 6.15 -10.11 -3.34
N ALA A 140 6.73 -11.14 -3.92
CA ALA A 140 7.61 -12.07 -3.19
C ALA A 140 8.95 -11.39 -2.89
N LEU A 141 9.19 -11.07 -1.63
CA LEU A 141 10.39 -10.38 -1.15
C LEU A 141 11.45 -11.40 -0.66
N LYS A 142 12.71 -10.99 -0.70
CA LYS A 142 13.86 -11.82 -0.30
C LYS A 142 14.30 -11.47 1.10
N HIS A 143 13.82 -12.21 2.09
CA HIS A 143 14.21 -12.01 3.47
C HIS A 143 14.42 -13.34 4.20
N ARG A 144 14.86 -13.30 5.49
CA ARG A 144 15.17 -14.50 6.30
C ARG A 144 13.95 -15.35 6.65
N VAL A 145 12.79 -14.73 6.65
CA VAL A 145 11.49 -15.37 6.86
C VAL A 145 10.59 -15.10 5.65
N PRO A 146 9.55 -15.90 5.40
CA PRO A 146 8.60 -15.61 4.33
C PRO A 146 8.07 -14.17 4.45
N THR A 147 8.33 -13.35 3.43
CA THR A 147 8.02 -11.93 3.43
C THR A 147 7.29 -11.55 2.14
N THR A 148 6.15 -10.89 2.30
CA THR A 148 5.29 -10.47 1.20
C THR A 148 5.21 -8.95 1.17
N GLY A 149 5.62 -8.34 0.06
CA GLY A 149 5.24 -6.97 -0.27
C GLY A 149 3.85 -6.93 -0.90
N PHE A 150 3.31 -5.74 -1.08
CA PHE A 150 1.94 -5.57 -1.60
C PHE A 150 1.89 -4.49 -2.67
N LEU A 151 1.28 -4.83 -3.80
CA LEU A 151 0.97 -3.87 -4.87
C LEU A 151 -0.54 -3.58 -4.85
N PHE A 152 -0.90 -2.37 -4.48
CA PHE A 152 -2.27 -1.84 -4.51
C PHE A 152 -2.49 -1.10 -5.82
N ARG A 153 -3.43 -1.55 -6.63
CA ARG A 153 -3.80 -0.89 -7.88
C ARG A 153 -5.29 -0.58 -7.87
N GLU A 154 -5.65 0.67 -8.14
CA GLU A 154 -7.06 1.05 -8.27
C GLU A 154 -7.77 0.21 -9.32
N ARG A 155 -9.03 -0.09 -9.08
CA ARG A 155 -9.88 -0.66 -10.12
C ARG A 155 -10.18 0.42 -11.17
N PRO A 156 -10.21 0.06 -12.45
CA PRO A 156 -10.55 1.00 -13.51
C PRO A 156 -11.89 1.70 -13.20
N ALA A 157 -11.90 3.01 -13.28
CA ALA A 157 -13.13 3.77 -13.16
C ALA A 157 -14.00 3.60 -14.42
N SER A 158 -15.30 3.87 -14.30
CA SER A 158 -16.17 3.98 -15.46
C SER A 158 -15.79 5.21 -16.31
N ARG A 159 -16.09 5.17 -17.59
CA ARG A 159 -15.93 6.32 -18.50
C ARG A 159 -16.73 7.51 -18.00
N GLY A 160 -16.23 8.71 -18.18
CA GLY A 160 -16.94 9.97 -17.90
C GLY A 160 -17.93 10.28 -19.04
N LEU A 161 -19.14 10.75 -18.72
CA LEU A 161 -20.02 11.28 -19.78
C LEU A 161 -19.51 12.66 -20.21
N ARG A 162 -19.48 12.91 -21.52
CA ARG A 162 -19.15 14.23 -22.06
C ARG A 162 -20.26 15.21 -21.70
N HIS A 163 -19.90 16.33 -21.12
CA HIS A 163 -20.86 17.34 -20.64
C HIS A 163 -21.79 17.85 -21.77
N ASP A 164 -21.23 18.06 -22.95
CA ASP A 164 -21.96 18.51 -24.16
C ASP A 164 -22.89 17.43 -24.76
N ARG A 165 -22.76 16.16 -24.32
CA ARG A 165 -23.57 15.03 -24.82
C ARG A 165 -24.54 14.45 -23.79
N VAL A 166 -24.46 14.85 -22.53
CA VAL A 166 -25.31 14.30 -21.45
C VAL A 166 -26.79 14.42 -21.74
N ALA A 167 -27.22 15.52 -22.41
CA ALA A 167 -28.63 15.79 -22.71
C ALA A 167 -29.27 14.78 -23.68
N VAL A 168 -28.49 14.20 -24.60
CA VAL A 168 -28.97 13.20 -25.55
C VAL A 168 -29.02 11.79 -24.97
N ILE A 169 -28.41 11.56 -23.79
CA ILE A 169 -28.34 10.25 -23.15
C ILE A 169 -29.48 10.14 -22.12
N PRO A 170 -30.51 9.28 -22.36
CA PRO A 170 -31.55 9.02 -21.38
C PRO A 170 -30.96 8.59 -20.05
N HIS A 171 -31.52 9.10 -18.95
CA HIS A 171 -30.96 8.88 -17.59
C HIS A 171 -30.74 7.38 -17.28
N TYR A 172 -31.71 6.53 -17.66
CA TYR A 172 -31.65 5.08 -17.41
C TYR A 172 -30.60 4.33 -18.26
N LEU A 173 -30.03 4.95 -19.31
CA LEU A 173 -28.95 4.37 -20.14
C LEU A 173 -27.57 4.88 -19.75
N ARG A 174 -27.45 5.91 -18.92
CA ARG A 174 -26.17 6.56 -18.59
C ARG A 174 -25.15 5.59 -18.02
N ASP A 175 -25.56 4.65 -17.17
CA ASP A 175 -24.63 3.68 -16.60
C ASP A 175 -24.15 2.66 -17.64
N LYS A 176 -25.02 2.24 -18.57
CA LYS A 176 -24.61 1.39 -19.71
C LYS A 176 -23.60 2.10 -20.60
N VAL A 177 -23.87 3.38 -20.92
CA VAL A 177 -22.95 4.21 -21.72
C VAL A 177 -21.62 4.39 -21.01
N LYS A 178 -21.61 4.66 -19.68
CA LYS A 178 -20.36 4.70 -18.90
C LYS A 178 -19.58 3.38 -18.85
N GLN A 179 -20.27 2.26 -19.08
CA GLN A 179 -19.67 0.93 -19.17
C GLN A 179 -19.17 0.57 -20.59
N GLY A 180 -19.29 1.50 -21.53
CA GLY A 180 -18.78 1.34 -22.90
C GLY A 180 -19.84 1.03 -23.97
N ALA A 181 -21.13 1.00 -23.65
CA ALA A 181 -22.18 0.76 -24.62
C ALA A 181 -22.40 1.97 -25.53
N ASP A 182 -22.63 1.72 -26.82
CA ASP A 182 -23.14 2.70 -27.77
C ASP A 182 -24.59 3.07 -27.42
N LEU A 183 -25.05 4.21 -27.91
CA LEU A 183 -26.42 4.66 -27.73
C LEU A 183 -27.20 4.58 -29.03
N THR A 184 -28.26 3.78 -29.08
CA THR A 184 -29.21 3.77 -30.19
C THR A 184 -30.35 4.74 -29.88
N LEU A 185 -30.56 5.73 -30.75
CA LEU A 185 -31.66 6.71 -30.69
C LEU A 185 -32.98 6.09 -31.18
N ALA A 186 -34.10 6.79 -30.92
CA ALA A 186 -35.42 6.30 -31.30
C ALA A 186 -35.64 6.17 -32.84
N ASP A 187 -34.87 6.90 -33.63
CA ASP A 187 -34.87 6.84 -35.10
C ASP A 187 -33.95 5.74 -35.67
N GLY A 188 -33.31 4.95 -34.81
CA GLY A 188 -32.35 3.89 -35.17
C GLY A 188 -30.93 4.37 -35.35
N THR A 189 -30.62 5.65 -35.22
CA THR A 189 -29.25 6.16 -35.30
C THR A 189 -28.44 5.64 -34.12
N VAL A 190 -27.25 5.11 -34.42
CA VAL A 190 -26.29 4.65 -33.38
C VAL A 190 -25.23 5.71 -33.15
N LEU A 191 -25.12 6.20 -31.93
CA LEU A 191 -24.04 7.09 -31.48
C LEU A 191 -22.95 6.25 -30.82
N PRO A 192 -21.71 6.25 -31.36
CA PRO A 192 -20.60 5.53 -30.77
C PRO A 192 -20.29 6.01 -29.36
N ASN A 193 -19.91 5.08 -28.48
CA ASN A 193 -19.58 5.39 -27.09
C ASN A 193 -18.50 6.48 -26.93
N GLU A 194 -17.52 6.49 -27.83
CA GLU A 194 -16.40 7.46 -27.81
C GLU A 194 -16.86 8.90 -28.04
N GLU A 195 -17.98 9.11 -28.78
CA GLU A 195 -18.57 10.42 -28.95
C GLU A 195 -19.36 10.91 -27.72
N LEU A 196 -19.79 9.98 -26.87
CA LEU A 196 -20.62 10.22 -25.70
C LEU A 196 -19.83 10.33 -24.40
N THR A 197 -18.60 9.79 -24.40
CA THR A 197 -17.82 9.62 -23.18
C THR A 197 -16.39 10.11 -23.31
N LEU A 198 -15.77 10.33 -22.14
CA LEU A 198 -14.32 10.54 -21.99
C LEU A 198 -13.70 9.26 -21.45
N PRO A 199 -12.46 8.92 -21.82
CA PRO A 199 -11.76 7.79 -21.25
C PRO A 199 -11.67 7.96 -19.73
N PRO A 200 -11.72 6.86 -18.96
CA PRO A 200 -11.51 6.93 -17.53
C PRO A 200 -10.08 7.36 -17.21
N PRO A 201 -9.85 7.96 -16.04
CA PRO A 201 -8.50 8.19 -15.56
C PRO A 201 -7.74 6.87 -15.43
N LEU A 202 -6.43 6.91 -15.58
CA LEU A 202 -5.58 5.73 -15.41
C LEU A 202 -5.63 5.27 -13.95
N PRO A 203 -5.74 3.96 -13.68
CA PRO A 203 -5.69 3.43 -12.34
C PRO A 203 -4.36 3.77 -11.67
N ARG A 204 -4.42 4.41 -10.50
CA ARG A 204 -3.23 4.71 -9.71
C ARG A 204 -2.74 3.45 -8.99
N ALA A 205 -1.44 3.40 -8.70
CA ALA A 205 -0.83 2.26 -8.05
C ALA A 205 0.16 2.68 -6.94
N TYR A 206 0.09 1.96 -5.83
CA TYR A 206 1.01 2.04 -4.70
C TYR A 206 1.65 0.68 -4.45
N ALA A 207 2.98 0.62 -4.36
CA ALA A 207 3.69 -0.59 -3.99
C ALA A 207 4.42 -0.41 -2.66
N TYR A 208 4.31 -1.44 -1.81
CA TYR A 208 4.99 -1.57 -0.53
C TYR A 208 6.00 -2.71 -0.60
N CYS A 209 7.28 -2.36 -0.68
CA CYS A 209 8.41 -3.29 -0.58
C CYS A 209 9.09 -3.06 0.77
N SER A 210 8.76 -3.94 1.74
CA SER A 210 9.36 -3.95 3.06
C SER A 210 10.72 -4.65 3.03
N ASP A 211 11.09 -5.34 4.08
CA ASP A 211 12.35 -6.02 4.27
C ASP A 211 12.67 -6.96 3.12
N THR A 212 13.69 -6.61 2.36
CA THR A 212 14.13 -7.39 1.20
C THR A 212 15.59 -7.11 0.86
N ALA A 213 16.35 -8.15 0.54
CA ALA A 213 17.58 -7.99 -0.22
C ALA A 213 17.26 -7.37 -1.60
N TYR A 214 18.26 -6.84 -2.28
CA TYR A 214 18.14 -6.35 -3.64
C TYR A 214 17.48 -7.41 -4.56
N ALA A 215 16.35 -7.08 -5.13
CA ALA A 215 15.47 -8.00 -5.86
C ALA A 215 15.02 -7.41 -7.21
N PRO A 216 15.90 -7.36 -8.23
CA PRO A 216 15.57 -6.80 -9.55
C PRO A 216 14.44 -7.54 -10.26
N GLU A 217 14.15 -8.78 -9.89
CA GLU A 217 13.00 -9.55 -10.39
C GLU A 217 11.64 -8.95 -10.03
N LEU A 218 11.58 -7.99 -9.11
CA LEU A 218 10.36 -7.24 -8.81
C LEU A 218 10.04 -6.17 -9.86
N VAL A 219 11.03 -5.73 -10.63
CA VAL A 219 10.88 -4.65 -11.60
C VAL A 219 9.69 -4.83 -12.54
N PRO A 220 9.46 -6.02 -13.15
CA PRO A 220 8.30 -6.22 -14.05
C PRO A 220 6.95 -6.00 -13.37
N GLN A 221 6.79 -6.39 -12.09
CA GLN A 221 5.55 -6.20 -11.34
C GLN A 221 5.34 -4.75 -10.91
N LEU A 222 6.44 -4.01 -10.70
CA LEU A 222 6.45 -2.62 -10.27
C LEU A 222 6.34 -1.62 -11.44
N GLN A 223 6.28 -2.12 -12.68
CA GLN A 223 6.23 -1.25 -13.87
C GLN A 223 5.11 -0.23 -13.73
N GLY A 224 5.54 1.01 -13.80
CA GLY A 224 4.62 2.11 -13.84
C GLY A 224 3.86 2.37 -12.54
N VAL A 225 4.34 1.97 -11.38
CA VAL A 225 3.75 2.34 -10.08
C VAL A 225 3.89 3.84 -9.82
N ASP A 226 2.83 4.49 -9.29
CA ASP A 226 2.85 5.94 -9.06
C ASP A 226 3.65 6.32 -7.82
N LEU A 227 3.55 5.52 -6.75
CA LEU A 227 4.36 5.65 -5.54
C LEU A 227 4.90 4.28 -5.15
N LEU A 228 6.23 4.15 -5.13
CA LEU A 228 6.93 3.00 -4.60
C LEU A 228 7.46 3.35 -3.20
N TYR A 229 7.00 2.64 -2.16
CA TYR A 229 7.71 2.59 -0.88
C TYR A 229 8.68 1.40 -0.94
N HIS A 230 9.94 1.66 -0.64
CA HIS A 230 10.96 0.62 -0.58
C HIS A 230 11.82 0.82 0.65
N GLU A 231 12.16 -0.30 1.34
CA GLU A 231 13.11 -0.25 2.42
C GLU A 231 14.46 0.31 1.94
N ALA A 232 15.14 1.02 2.82
CA ALA A 232 16.49 1.53 2.64
C ALA A 232 17.21 1.50 3.98
N THR A 233 17.37 0.30 4.51
CA THR A 233 17.94 0.09 5.85
C THR A 233 19.39 0.55 5.92
N PHE A 234 20.13 0.54 4.80
CA PHE A 234 21.54 0.85 4.74
C PHE A 234 21.92 1.80 3.60
N THR A 235 23.06 2.50 3.75
CA THR A 235 23.77 3.14 2.63
C THR A 235 24.64 2.09 1.90
N GLU A 236 25.10 2.42 0.70
CA GLU A 236 25.99 1.57 -0.10
C GLU A 236 27.30 1.26 0.63
N GLN A 237 27.79 2.16 1.51
CA GLN A 237 28.95 1.91 2.36
C GLN A 237 28.77 0.67 3.25
N LEU A 238 27.53 0.29 3.56
CA LEU A 238 27.18 -0.88 4.34
C LEU A 238 26.54 -2.00 3.49
N ALA A 239 26.78 -2.03 2.17
CA ALA A 239 26.23 -3.05 1.27
C ALA A 239 26.56 -4.48 1.69
N GLY A 240 27.75 -4.71 2.26
CA GLY A 240 28.11 -6.01 2.87
C GLY A 240 27.13 -6.41 3.96
N ARG A 241 26.82 -5.48 4.87
CA ARG A 241 25.86 -5.72 5.95
C ARG A 241 24.44 -5.89 5.45
N ALA A 242 24.03 -5.11 4.44
CA ALA A 242 22.73 -5.26 3.78
C ALA A 242 22.56 -6.69 3.25
N ARG A 243 23.55 -7.24 2.55
CA ARG A 243 23.53 -8.63 2.06
C ARG A 243 23.43 -9.66 3.18
N GLU A 244 24.22 -9.51 4.25
CA GLU A 244 24.20 -10.44 5.40
C GLU A 244 22.84 -10.49 6.10
N THR A 245 22.16 -9.34 6.19
CA THR A 245 20.88 -9.21 6.89
C THR A 245 19.67 -9.31 5.97
N LEU A 246 19.89 -9.49 4.66
CA LEU A 246 18.86 -9.53 3.62
C LEU A 246 18.00 -8.26 3.61
N HIS A 247 18.68 -7.12 3.59
CA HIS A 247 18.11 -5.79 3.41
C HIS A 247 18.70 -5.09 2.19
N SER A 248 18.12 -3.97 1.80
CA SER A 248 18.57 -3.15 0.67
C SER A 248 19.34 -1.91 1.12
N THR A 249 20.19 -1.41 0.21
CA THR A 249 20.75 -0.07 0.31
C THR A 249 19.80 0.95 -0.36
N ALA A 250 19.98 2.22 -0.02
CA ALA A 250 19.22 3.32 -0.66
C ALA A 250 19.49 3.38 -2.17
N ALA A 251 20.72 3.10 -2.61
CA ALA A 251 21.09 3.00 -4.02
C ALA A 251 20.34 1.88 -4.73
N GLN A 252 20.20 0.71 -4.10
CA GLN A 252 19.46 -0.43 -4.64
C GLN A 252 17.98 -0.13 -4.76
N ALA A 253 17.35 0.47 -3.73
CA ALA A 253 15.97 0.92 -3.77
C ALA A 253 15.71 1.90 -4.93
N ALA A 254 16.60 2.88 -5.12
CA ALA A 254 16.53 3.86 -6.20
C ALA A 254 16.74 3.22 -7.58
N THR A 255 17.59 2.21 -7.69
CA THR A 255 17.77 1.45 -8.94
C THR A 255 16.49 0.73 -9.33
N ILE A 256 15.83 0.02 -8.38
CA ILE A 256 14.52 -0.62 -8.62
C ILE A 256 13.49 0.43 -9.08
N ALA A 257 13.40 1.58 -8.40
CA ALA A 257 12.45 2.64 -8.76
C ALA A 257 12.68 3.19 -10.18
N ARG A 258 13.93 3.40 -10.58
CA ARG A 258 14.31 3.86 -11.91
C ARG A 258 13.95 2.83 -12.98
N GLU A 259 14.32 1.57 -12.79
CA GLU A 259 14.09 0.49 -13.75
C GLU A 259 12.60 0.16 -13.90
N ALA A 260 11.82 0.29 -12.81
CA ALA A 260 10.37 0.15 -12.82
C ALA A 260 9.66 1.37 -13.43
N GLY A 261 10.35 2.46 -13.73
CA GLY A 261 9.72 3.70 -14.18
C GLY A 261 8.71 4.23 -13.16
N ALA A 262 9.02 4.13 -11.86
CA ALA A 262 8.14 4.60 -10.81
C ALA A 262 7.87 6.10 -10.90
N GLY A 263 6.69 6.54 -10.48
CA GLY A 263 6.35 7.95 -10.40
C GLY A 263 7.19 8.68 -9.34
N ARG A 264 7.25 8.13 -8.13
CA ARG A 264 8.04 8.59 -6.98
C ARG A 264 8.54 7.41 -6.17
N LEU A 265 9.67 7.59 -5.49
CA LEU A 265 10.20 6.65 -4.51
C LEU A 265 10.10 7.24 -3.12
N LEU A 266 9.57 6.48 -2.18
CA LEU A 266 9.54 6.81 -0.76
C LEU A 266 10.41 5.80 -0.01
N LEU A 267 11.54 6.25 0.52
CA LEU A 267 12.43 5.43 1.32
C LEU A 267 11.92 5.30 2.75
N GLY A 268 12.05 4.14 3.35
CA GLY A 268 11.73 3.91 4.75
C GLY A 268 12.50 2.75 5.36
N HIS A 269 12.05 2.27 6.52
CA HIS A 269 12.69 1.20 7.27
C HIS A 269 14.15 1.54 7.62
N PHE A 270 14.33 2.73 8.22
CA PHE A 270 15.65 3.29 8.50
C PHE A 270 16.31 2.64 9.71
N SER A 271 17.54 2.16 9.54
CA SER A 271 18.34 1.65 10.66
C SER A 271 18.58 2.74 11.72
N SER A 272 18.46 2.36 12.99
CA SER A 272 18.77 3.23 14.14
C SER A 272 20.23 3.73 14.19
N ARG A 273 21.13 3.20 13.34
CA ARG A 273 22.50 3.67 13.16
C ARG A 273 22.56 5.09 12.65
N TYR A 274 21.61 5.45 11.78
CA TYR A 274 21.59 6.78 11.17
C TYR A 274 20.85 7.77 12.06
N LYS A 275 21.54 8.88 12.40
CA LYS A 275 20.94 10.00 13.13
C LYS A 275 19.99 10.82 12.26
N SER A 276 20.16 10.74 10.93
CA SER A 276 19.39 11.44 9.92
C SER A 276 19.28 10.56 8.68
N GLU A 277 18.20 10.72 7.92
CA GLU A 277 17.95 10.05 6.64
C GLU A 277 18.75 10.67 5.48
N GLN A 278 19.39 11.82 5.70
CA GLN A 278 20.09 12.59 4.64
C GLN A 278 21.10 11.76 3.84
N PRO A 279 21.98 10.95 4.42
CA PRO A 279 22.92 10.14 3.64
C PRO A 279 22.22 9.15 2.70
N LEU A 280 21.15 8.52 3.18
CA LEU A 280 20.34 7.57 2.39
C LEU A 280 19.59 8.30 1.27
N LEU A 281 19.01 9.46 1.58
CA LEU A 281 18.28 10.28 0.62
C LEU A 281 19.19 10.80 -0.50
N GLN A 282 20.35 11.33 -0.16
CA GLN A 282 21.33 11.83 -1.14
C GLN A 282 21.82 10.71 -2.08
N GLU A 283 22.11 9.54 -1.53
CA GLU A 283 22.51 8.36 -2.30
C GLU A 283 21.43 7.95 -3.31
N ALA A 284 20.19 7.87 -2.85
CA ALA A 284 19.07 7.47 -3.70
C ALA A 284 18.74 8.53 -4.75
N GLN A 285 18.75 9.81 -4.39
CA GLN A 285 18.44 10.92 -5.32
C GLN A 285 19.48 11.05 -6.45
N ALA A 286 20.72 10.64 -6.23
CA ALA A 286 21.73 10.59 -7.29
C ALA A 286 21.37 9.58 -8.41
N ILE A 287 20.54 8.58 -8.13
CA ILE A 287 20.10 7.53 -9.06
C ILE A 287 18.69 7.80 -9.57
N PHE A 288 17.78 8.18 -8.67
CA PHE A 288 16.39 8.49 -8.95
C PHE A 288 15.98 9.80 -8.25
N PRO A 289 16.04 10.95 -8.93
CA PRO A 289 15.81 12.26 -8.31
C PRO A 289 14.46 12.44 -7.62
N ARG A 290 13.40 11.74 -8.08
CA ARG A 290 12.05 11.78 -7.49
C ARG A 290 11.94 10.88 -6.25
N THR A 291 12.93 10.98 -5.36
CA THR A 291 13.02 10.22 -4.10
C THR A 291 12.80 11.13 -2.90
N GLU A 292 11.99 10.67 -1.96
CA GLU A 292 11.75 11.29 -0.66
C GLU A 292 12.04 10.30 0.48
N ALA A 293 12.42 10.80 1.64
CA ALA A 293 12.45 10.00 2.87
C ALA A 293 11.08 10.03 3.54
N ALA A 294 10.57 8.88 3.94
CA ALA A 294 9.29 8.78 4.65
C ALA A 294 9.37 9.51 5.99
N ARG A 295 8.35 10.31 6.29
CA ARG A 295 8.21 11.08 7.54
C ARG A 295 6.97 10.62 8.27
N GLU A 296 7.13 10.24 9.53
CA GLU A 296 6.00 9.81 10.37
C GLU A 296 4.98 10.92 10.58
N GLY A 297 3.70 10.55 10.47
CA GLY A 297 2.58 11.49 10.51
C GLY A 297 2.37 12.27 9.20
N HIS A 298 3.20 12.09 8.18
CA HIS A 298 3.01 12.74 6.89
C HIS A 298 2.07 11.96 5.98
N ARG A 299 1.27 12.71 5.18
CA ARG A 299 0.34 12.16 4.19
C ARG A 299 0.85 12.40 2.79
N TYR A 300 1.00 11.33 2.03
CA TYR A 300 1.46 11.35 0.64
C TYR A 300 0.27 11.08 -0.28
N THR A 301 -0.18 12.09 -1.01
CA THR A 301 -1.19 11.89 -2.04
C THR A 301 -0.58 11.13 -3.23
N ILE A 302 -1.25 10.05 -3.65
CA ILE A 302 -0.87 9.29 -4.83
C ILE A 302 -1.64 9.90 -6.00
N VAL A 303 -0.93 10.62 -6.85
CA VAL A 303 -1.47 11.28 -8.04
C VAL A 303 -1.25 10.41 -9.27
N GLU A 304 -2.15 10.54 -10.25
CA GLU A 304 -1.95 9.96 -11.56
C GLU A 304 -0.64 10.47 -12.15
N ARG A 305 0.11 9.56 -12.78
CA ARG A 305 1.20 10.01 -13.64
C ARG A 305 0.56 10.73 -14.82
N THR A 306 0.80 12.03 -14.91
CA THR A 306 0.63 12.71 -16.19
C THR A 306 1.45 11.91 -17.22
N HIS A 307 0.86 11.61 -18.37
CA HIS A 307 1.64 11.17 -19.52
C HIS A 307 2.70 12.23 -19.76
N VAL A 308 3.85 12.08 -19.10
CA VAL A 308 5.04 12.81 -19.51
C VAL A 308 5.37 12.17 -20.85
N GLU A 309 5.13 12.94 -21.89
CA GLU A 309 5.59 12.64 -23.22
C GLU A 309 7.02 12.12 -23.13
N ASN A 310 7.24 10.94 -23.71
CA ASN A 310 8.56 10.40 -23.91
C ASN A 310 9.34 11.42 -24.73
N PHE A 311 10.25 12.14 -24.10
CA PHE A 311 11.34 12.86 -24.76
C PHE A 311 12.59 11.99 -24.73
#